data_3f18109d84cdac769cd435f8c57d8734
#
_entry.id   3f18109d84cdac769cd435f8c57d8734
#
_cell.length_a   1.000
_cell.length_b   1.000
_cell.length_c   1.000
_cell.angle_alpha   90.00
_cell.angle_beta   90.00
_cell.angle_gamma   90.00
#
_symmetry.space_group_name_H-M   'P 1'
#
loop_
_entity.id
_entity.type
_entity.pdbx_description
1 polymer ?
#
loop_
_entity_poly.entity_id
_entity_poly.type
_entity_poly.pdbx_seq_one_letter_code
_entity_poly.pdbx_strand_id
1 'polypeptide(L)'
;MTLSGGQKQRTAIARTLLTGAPVMVFDDALSAVDAKTDEAIRTHLREAAGDATLILIAHRVSTLMHADHIIVLEDGRIVEQGTHAELLRRGGTYARVAAMQSGTGEEVSARG
;
A
#
# COMPACT_ATOMS: atom_id res chain seq x y z
N MET A 1 -24.91 -3.20 15.98
CA MET A 1 -23.70 -2.41 16.14
C MET A 1 -23.08 -2.13 14.78
N THR A 2 -22.65 -0.88 14.55
CA THR A 2 -22.05 -0.48 13.27
C THR A 2 -20.54 -0.45 13.42
N LEU A 3 -19.83 -1.12 12.52
CA LEU A 3 -18.38 -1.11 12.50
C LEU A 3 -17.89 0.14 11.79
N SER A 4 -16.74 0.69 12.23
CA SER A 4 -16.07 1.77 11.50
C SER A 4 -15.50 1.22 10.21
N GLY A 5 -15.12 2.11 9.28
CA GLY A 5 -14.48 1.72 8.03
C GLY A 5 -13.21 0.92 8.27
N GLY A 6 -12.38 1.35 9.24
CA GLY A 6 -11.15 0.64 9.57
C GLY A 6 -11.42 -0.75 10.15
N GLN A 7 -12.46 -0.87 10.99
CA GLN A 7 -12.83 -2.17 11.54
C GLN A 7 -13.32 -3.13 10.46
N LYS A 8 -14.12 -2.61 9.51
CA LYS A 8 -14.59 -3.42 8.39
C LYS A 8 -13.42 -3.90 7.53
N GLN A 9 -12.45 -3.04 7.28
CA GLN A 9 -11.27 -3.42 6.50
C GLN A 9 -10.45 -4.48 7.22
N ARG A 10 -10.22 -4.33 8.52
CA ARG A 10 -9.48 -5.32 9.29
C ARG A 10 -10.19 -6.68 9.31
N THR A 11 -11.51 -6.67 9.41
CA THR A 11 -12.30 -7.91 9.36
C THR A 11 -12.15 -8.61 8.02
N ALA A 12 -12.20 -7.84 6.93
CA ALA A 12 -12.03 -8.39 5.58
C ALA A 12 -10.64 -9.00 5.40
N ILE A 13 -9.61 -8.33 5.92
CA ILE A 13 -8.24 -8.83 5.88
C ILE A 13 -8.15 -10.17 6.62
N ALA A 14 -8.71 -10.24 7.82
CA ALA A 14 -8.69 -11.45 8.62
C ALA A 14 -9.36 -12.62 7.90
N ARG A 15 -10.49 -12.36 7.25
CA ARG A 15 -11.19 -13.41 6.47
C ARG A 15 -10.32 -13.95 5.35
N THR A 16 -9.64 -13.06 4.64
CA THR A 16 -8.75 -13.48 3.54
C THR A 16 -7.59 -14.32 4.06
N LEU A 17 -6.99 -13.90 5.18
CA LEU A 17 -5.88 -14.66 5.78
C LEU A 17 -6.30 -16.06 6.20
N LEU A 18 -7.52 -16.20 6.68
CA LEU A 18 -8.04 -17.52 7.11
C LEU A 18 -8.21 -18.50 5.95
N THR A 19 -8.25 -18.01 4.71
CA THR A 19 -8.36 -18.93 3.55
C THR A 19 -7.09 -19.73 3.32
N GLY A 20 -5.93 -19.22 3.77
CA GLY A 20 -4.65 -19.87 3.52
C GLY A 20 -4.26 -19.92 2.06
N ALA A 21 -4.83 -19.07 1.22
CA ALA A 21 -4.56 -19.07 -0.21
C ALA A 21 -3.09 -18.72 -0.51
N PRO A 22 -2.48 -19.31 -1.55
CA PRO A 22 -1.08 -19.01 -1.89
C PRO A 22 -0.88 -17.61 -2.47
N VAL A 23 -1.93 -17.00 -3.00
CA VAL A 23 -1.91 -15.62 -3.49
C VAL A 23 -3.10 -14.89 -2.90
N MET A 24 -2.85 -13.76 -2.27
CA MET A 24 -3.91 -12.96 -1.66
C MET A 24 -3.84 -11.55 -2.21
N VAL A 25 -4.99 -10.99 -2.58
CA VAL A 25 -5.09 -9.63 -3.12
C VAL A 25 -5.91 -8.78 -2.16
N PHE A 26 -5.34 -7.66 -1.75
CA PHE A 26 -6.01 -6.68 -0.90
C PHE A 26 -6.14 -5.38 -1.67
N ASP A 27 -7.37 -5.10 -2.11
CA ASP A 27 -7.66 -3.92 -2.93
C ASP A 27 -8.10 -2.78 -2.02
N ASP A 28 -7.18 -1.83 -1.83
CA ASP A 28 -7.44 -0.63 -1.04
C ASP A 28 -7.85 -0.95 0.41
N ALA A 29 -7.35 -2.07 0.93
CA ALA A 29 -7.81 -2.64 2.20
C ALA A 29 -7.41 -1.82 3.43
N LEU A 30 -6.46 -0.89 3.29
CA LEU A 30 -5.96 -0.08 4.40
C LEU A 30 -6.32 1.40 4.28
N SER A 31 -7.19 1.76 3.34
CA SER A 31 -7.52 3.16 3.06
C SER A 31 -8.24 3.86 4.22
N ALA A 32 -8.96 3.11 5.05
CA ALA A 32 -9.76 3.67 6.14
C ALA A 32 -9.03 3.67 7.49
N VAL A 33 -7.74 3.30 7.51
CA VAL A 33 -6.97 3.30 8.76
C VAL A 33 -5.90 4.41 8.69
N ASP A 34 -5.47 4.89 9.87
CA ASP A 34 -4.43 5.90 9.92
C ASP A 34 -3.05 5.28 9.61
N ALA A 35 -2.05 6.14 9.40
CA ALA A 35 -0.72 5.69 8.97
C ALA A 35 -0.05 4.74 9.98
N LYS A 36 -0.23 5.00 11.27
CA LYS A 36 0.38 4.18 12.31
C LYS A 36 -0.26 2.79 12.37
N THR A 37 -1.59 2.75 12.28
CA THR A 37 -2.34 1.50 12.26
C THR A 37 -2.02 0.71 10.98
N ASP A 38 -1.92 1.41 9.84
CA ASP A 38 -1.52 0.82 8.56
C ASP A 38 -0.19 0.07 8.70
N GLU A 39 0.82 0.72 9.30
CA GLU A 39 2.13 0.11 9.49
C GLU A 39 2.03 -1.17 10.33
N ALA A 40 1.30 -1.13 11.43
CA ALA A 40 1.11 -2.29 12.29
C ALA A 40 0.42 -3.44 11.56
N ILE A 41 -0.61 -3.13 10.79
CA ILE A 41 -1.36 -4.13 10.04
C ILE A 41 -0.48 -4.76 8.97
N ARG A 42 0.32 -3.96 8.25
CA ARG A 42 1.21 -4.48 7.22
C ARG A 42 2.24 -5.47 7.79
N THR A 43 2.77 -5.15 8.96
CA THR A 43 3.73 -6.04 9.64
C THR A 43 3.06 -7.37 9.98
N HIS A 44 1.87 -7.32 10.58
CA HIS A 44 1.14 -8.54 10.92
C HIS A 44 0.72 -9.33 9.69
N LEU A 45 0.36 -8.63 8.59
CA LEU A 45 0.01 -9.28 7.33
C LEU A 45 1.17 -10.11 6.80
N ARG A 46 2.39 -9.55 6.80
CA ARG A 46 3.56 -10.26 6.33
C ARG A 46 3.81 -11.52 7.15
N GLU A 47 3.69 -11.40 8.48
CA GLU A 47 3.91 -12.52 9.37
C GLU A 47 2.84 -13.61 9.19
N ALA A 48 1.58 -13.19 9.13
CA ALA A 48 0.46 -14.12 9.02
C ALA A 48 0.40 -14.81 7.66
N ALA A 49 0.84 -14.15 6.61
CA ALA A 49 0.80 -14.71 5.26
C ALA A 49 1.82 -15.82 5.04
N GLY A 50 2.90 -15.84 5.82
CA GLY A 50 3.94 -16.86 5.65
C GLY A 50 4.55 -16.80 4.27
N ASP A 51 4.43 -17.89 3.51
CA ASP A 51 4.99 -17.99 2.16
C ASP A 51 4.05 -17.51 1.06
N ALA A 52 2.87 -17.04 1.41
CA ALA A 52 1.91 -16.55 0.40
C ALA A 52 2.41 -15.28 -0.27
N THR A 53 2.00 -15.08 -1.51
CA THR A 53 2.25 -13.84 -2.23
C THR A 53 1.14 -12.84 -1.87
N LEU A 54 1.53 -11.66 -1.41
CA LEU A 54 0.59 -10.60 -1.09
C LEU A 54 0.63 -9.54 -2.19
N ILE A 55 -0.54 -9.21 -2.74
CA ILE A 55 -0.68 -8.13 -3.69
C ILE A 55 -1.51 -7.05 -3.01
N LEU A 56 -0.90 -5.88 -2.81
CA LEU A 56 -1.57 -4.75 -2.17
C LEU A 56 -1.83 -3.67 -3.23
N ILE A 57 -3.09 -3.31 -3.40
CA ILE A 57 -3.47 -2.22 -4.29
C ILE A 57 -3.78 -1.04 -3.39
N ALA A 58 -3.01 0.03 -3.53
CA ALA A 58 -3.12 1.17 -2.63
C ALA A 58 -2.73 2.47 -3.33
N HIS A 59 -3.16 3.58 -2.74
CA HIS A 59 -2.87 4.91 -3.25
C HIS A 59 -1.88 5.66 -2.36
N ARG A 60 -1.59 5.15 -1.16
CA ARG A 60 -0.63 5.81 -0.26
C ARG A 60 0.75 5.19 -0.43
N VAL A 61 1.72 6.04 -0.72
CA VAL A 61 3.11 5.61 -0.86
C VAL A 61 3.59 4.97 0.45
N SER A 62 3.14 5.49 1.59
CA SER A 62 3.50 4.93 2.89
C SER A 62 3.10 3.45 3.04
N THR A 63 2.05 3.03 2.34
CA THR A 63 1.64 1.62 2.31
C THR A 63 2.54 0.81 1.39
N LEU A 64 2.95 1.39 0.26
CA LEU A 64 3.65 0.69 -0.81
C LEU A 64 5.17 0.61 -0.60
N MET A 65 5.74 1.54 0.14
CA MET A 65 7.20 1.71 0.18
C MET A 65 7.96 0.52 0.76
N HIS A 66 7.29 -0.34 1.50
CA HIS A 66 7.93 -1.52 2.09
C HIS A 66 7.69 -2.80 1.28
N ALA A 67 7.03 -2.70 0.15
CA ALA A 67 6.79 -3.86 -0.72
C ALA A 67 8.10 -4.33 -1.35
N ASP A 68 8.19 -5.61 -1.62
CA ASP A 68 9.37 -6.18 -2.28
C ASP A 68 9.44 -5.75 -3.74
N HIS A 69 8.29 -5.49 -4.35
CA HIS A 69 8.20 -5.06 -5.74
C HIS A 69 6.97 -4.20 -5.91
N ILE A 70 7.14 -3.05 -6.55
CA ILE A 70 6.05 -2.10 -6.79
C ILE A 70 5.82 -1.99 -8.29
N ILE A 71 4.56 -2.01 -8.69
CA ILE A 71 4.15 -1.85 -10.08
C ILE A 71 3.27 -0.62 -10.16
N VAL A 72 3.58 0.28 -11.09
CA VAL A 72 2.77 1.47 -11.35
C VAL A 72 2.02 1.27 -12.65
N LEU A 73 0.69 1.35 -12.58
CA LEU A 73 -0.19 1.16 -13.73
C LEU A 73 -0.80 2.48 -14.16
N GLU A 74 -0.78 2.74 -15.47
CA GLU A 74 -1.47 3.88 -16.08
C GLU A 74 -2.12 3.40 -17.36
N ASP A 75 -3.41 3.67 -17.49
CA ASP A 75 -4.19 3.30 -18.69
C ASP A 75 -4.03 1.82 -19.06
N GLY A 76 -4.05 0.96 -18.04
CA GLY A 76 -3.97 -0.48 -18.24
C GLY A 76 -2.60 -1.01 -18.57
N ARG A 77 -1.57 -0.18 -18.43
CA ARG A 77 -0.19 -0.57 -18.75
C ARG A 77 0.73 -0.36 -17.57
N ILE A 78 1.75 -1.21 -17.48
CA ILE A 78 2.81 -1.03 -16.50
C ILE A 78 3.77 0.03 -17.04
N VAL A 79 3.84 1.17 -16.37
CA VAL A 79 4.72 2.27 -16.78
C VAL A 79 6.02 2.31 -15.98
N GLU A 80 5.99 1.79 -14.76
CA GLU A 80 7.18 1.69 -13.91
C GLU A 80 7.07 0.45 -13.05
N GLN A 81 8.21 -0.12 -12.67
CA GLN A 81 8.24 -1.20 -11.69
C GLN A 81 9.61 -1.29 -11.05
N GLY A 82 9.64 -1.74 -9.81
CA GLY A 82 10.87 -1.88 -9.04
C GLY A 82 10.61 -1.71 -7.55
N THR A 83 11.67 -1.49 -6.79
CA THR A 83 11.56 -1.19 -5.37
C THR A 83 11.27 0.30 -5.18
N HIS A 84 10.87 0.66 -3.96
CA HIS A 84 10.66 2.07 -3.61
C HIS A 84 11.89 2.93 -3.95
N ALA A 85 13.08 2.49 -3.54
CA ALA A 85 14.30 3.23 -3.80
C ALA A 85 14.59 3.38 -5.30
N GLU A 86 14.38 2.31 -6.07
CA GLU A 86 14.60 2.35 -7.51
C GLU A 86 13.64 3.32 -8.20
N LEU A 87 12.39 3.31 -7.80
CA LEU A 87 11.38 4.18 -8.41
C LEU A 87 11.61 5.65 -8.06
N LEU A 88 12.08 5.92 -6.84
CA LEU A 88 12.43 7.30 -6.47
C LEU A 88 13.60 7.81 -7.31
N ARG A 89 14.61 6.98 -7.51
CA ARG A 89 15.77 7.36 -8.34
C ARG A 89 15.38 7.59 -9.79
N ARG A 90 14.42 6.84 -10.28
CA ARG A 90 13.93 6.96 -11.64
C ARG A 90 13.28 8.32 -11.91
N GLY A 91 12.68 8.94 -10.89
CA GLY A 91 12.10 10.28 -11.00
C GLY A 91 10.87 10.37 -11.89
N GLY A 92 10.13 9.28 -12.03
CA GLY A 92 8.91 9.24 -12.85
C GLY A 92 7.64 9.45 -12.05
N THR A 93 6.57 8.78 -12.45
CA THR A 93 5.25 8.91 -11.85
C THR A 93 5.28 8.61 -10.34
N TYR A 94 5.90 7.50 -9.96
CA TYR A 94 5.95 7.11 -8.55
C TYR A 94 6.64 8.18 -7.70
N ALA A 95 7.79 8.69 -8.17
CA ALA A 95 8.54 9.71 -7.44
C ALA A 95 7.73 10.99 -7.28
N ARG A 96 6.97 11.38 -8.30
CA ARG A 96 6.12 12.57 -8.24
C ARG A 96 5.01 12.39 -7.21
N VAL A 97 4.37 11.23 -7.20
CA VAL A 97 3.30 10.94 -6.23
C VAL A 97 3.86 10.92 -4.82
N ALA A 98 5.03 10.31 -4.64
CA ALA A 98 5.69 10.26 -3.34
C ALA A 98 5.99 11.66 -2.81
N ALA A 99 6.50 12.54 -3.69
CA ALA A 99 6.78 13.92 -3.31
C ALA A 99 5.52 14.68 -2.91
N MET A 100 4.44 14.48 -3.66
CA MET A 100 3.17 15.12 -3.36
C MET A 100 2.59 14.67 -2.02
N GLN A 101 2.73 13.41 -1.68
CA GLN A 101 2.18 12.88 -0.43
C GLN A 101 3.05 13.23 0.78
N SER A 102 4.35 13.38 0.62
CA SER A 102 5.23 13.72 1.73
C SER A 102 5.28 15.22 2.00
N GLY A 103 5.10 16.00 0.99
CA GLY A 103 5.04 17.44 1.14
C GLY A 103 3.74 17.83 1.78
N THR A 104 3.61 17.56 1.87
CA THR A 104 2.81 18.09 2.20
C THR A 104 2.28 18.35 2.55
N GLY A 105 2.62 18.28 2.59
CA GLY A 105 2.28 18.45 2.84
C GLY A 105 2.60 18.94 2.98
N GLU A 106 3.10 19.14 3.10
CA GLU A 106 3.47 19.65 3.15
C GLU A 106 3.69 20.06 2.42
N GLU A 107 3.80 20.19 2.05
CA GLU A 107 3.80 20.62 1.37
C GLU A 107 3.75 20.57 0.49
N VAL A 108 3.48 20.60 0.03
CA VAL A 108 3.28 20.56 -0.73
C VAL A 108 3.36 21.22 -1.13
N SER A 109 3.79 21.57 -0.77
CA SER A 109 3.76 22.23 -0.96
C SER A 109 4.31 22.74 -1.40
N ALA A 110 4.59 23.07 -1.25
CA ALA A 110 4.88 23.55 -1.53
C ALA A 110 5.68 23.58 -2.01
N ARG A 111 6.17 23.51 -2.03
CA ARG A 111 6.66 23.34 -2.30
C ARG A 111 6.66 22.91 -2.95
N GLY A 112 6.75 22.94 -3.04
CA GLY A 112 6.35 22.50 -3.62
C GLY A 112 6.20 22.39 -3.73
#